data_4441b2e7de5f0e23f69eb4b18b27f75c
#
_entry.id   4441b2e7de5f0e23f69eb4b18b27f75c
#
_cell.length_a   1.000
_cell.length_b   1.000
_cell.length_c   1.000
_cell.angle_alpha   90.00
_cell.angle_beta   90.00
_cell.angle_gamma   90.00
#
_symmetry.space_group_name_H-M   'P 1'
#
loop_
_entity.id
_entity.type
_entity.pdbx_description
1 polymer ?
#
loop_
_entity_poly.entity_id
_entity_poly.type
_entity_poly.pdbx_seq_one_letter_code
_entity_poly.pdbx_strand_id
1 'polypeptide(L)'
;MDMKKKFLGLTPDRNIALGVYEEAVNFALENNENINNVAITGVYGAGKSSMLETYENKHPDKKFLHVSLAHFENATDEQSVNENEKKKLELILEGKIINQLVHLIPQEKIPLAKFATKRETDNKKIEKYTCWGIVFLMLSIYLAKYELLKQLIDNMADGYFKKKIISLTQPETVVISAAIWFMLLAALIYQIVKRQMNKQLFQKINLKGNGVEAELFSKEDDSYFDKYLDEILYILEESGEDAIVFEDMDRYNNTLIYEKLRELNVLVNQRIAMKNSKKHICFFYLLKDDIFLNKERTKFFDFIIPIVPVANAGNSLDFFLKYFRQSEMGEAFEKQFLYDLSLYVDDLRVLRNICNEYV
;
A
#
# COMPACT_ATOMS: atom_id res chain seq x y z
N MET A 1 -14.15 -18.57 -41.36
CA MET A 1 -14.30 -18.98 -39.94
C MET A 1 -13.18 -18.29 -39.19
N ASP A 2 -13.47 -17.18 -38.51
CA ASP A 2 -12.43 -16.41 -37.81
C ASP A 2 -11.91 -17.23 -36.63
N MET A 3 -10.71 -17.73 -36.74
CA MET A 3 -9.98 -18.36 -35.63
C MET A 3 -9.78 -17.32 -34.54
N LYS A 4 -10.46 -17.46 -33.41
CA LYS A 4 -10.21 -16.62 -32.23
C LYS A 4 -8.82 -16.95 -31.68
N LYS A 5 -7.84 -16.16 -32.07
CA LYS A 5 -6.51 -16.19 -31.46
C LYS A 5 -6.63 -15.94 -29.96
N LYS A 6 -6.17 -16.88 -29.16
CA LYS A 6 -6.24 -16.80 -27.70
C LYS A 6 -4.84 -16.67 -27.14
N PHE A 7 -4.42 -15.45 -26.80
CA PHE A 7 -3.16 -15.21 -26.11
C PHE A 7 -3.24 -15.57 -24.64
N LEU A 8 -2.14 -16.04 -24.07
CA LEU A 8 -1.98 -16.33 -22.66
C LEU A 8 -1.21 -15.21 -21.97
N GLY A 9 -1.77 -14.69 -20.89
CA GLY A 9 -1.06 -13.71 -20.05
C GLY A 9 0.15 -14.34 -19.36
N LEU A 10 1.23 -13.55 -19.20
CA LEU A 10 2.42 -13.93 -18.43
C LEU A 10 2.28 -13.55 -16.94
N THR A 11 1.15 -12.98 -16.57
CA THR A 11 0.81 -12.65 -15.17
C THR A 11 0.55 -13.93 -14.35
N PRO A 12 0.62 -13.84 -13.02
CA PRO A 12 0.25 -14.94 -12.14
C PRO A 12 -1.14 -15.49 -12.45
N ASP A 13 -1.30 -16.79 -12.36
CA ASP A 13 -2.60 -17.44 -12.49
C ASP A 13 -3.34 -17.34 -11.15
N ARG A 14 -4.59 -16.90 -11.20
CA ARG A 14 -5.41 -16.65 -10.00
C ARG A 14 -6.37 -17.79 -9.67
N ASN A 15 -6.24 -18.92 -10.34
CA ASN A 15 -7.16 -20.04 -10.17
C ASN A 15 -6.45 -21.38 -10.31
N ILE A 16 -5.48 -21.64 -9.45
CA ILE A 16 -4.78 -22.91 -9.36
C ILE A 16 -5.32 -23.77 -8.22
N ALA A 17 -5.08 -25.07 -8.28
CA ALA A 17 -5.39 -25.97 -7.16
C ALA A 17 -4.38 -25.73 -6.04
N LEU A 18 -4.84 -25.26 -4.88
CA LEU A 18 -3.98 -24.95 -3.74
C LEU A 18 -3.58 -26.18 -2.93
N GLY A 19 -4.51 -27.14 -2.72
CA GLY A 19 -4.23 -28.34 -1.93
C GLY A 19 -3.64 -28.01 -0.55
N VAL A 20 -2.51 -28.64 -0.23
CA VAL A 20 -1.78 -28.47 1.04
C VAL A 20 -1.30 -27.02 1.28
N TYR A 21 -1.11 -26.23 0.23
CA TYR A 21 -0.67 -24.83 0.38
C TYR A 21 -1.72 -23.94 1.04
N GLU A 22 -3.01 -24.21 0.82
CA GLU A 22 -4.11 -23.50 1.48
C GLU A 22 -4.08 -23.76 3.00
N GLU A 23 -3.87 -25.00 3.39
CA GLU A 23 -3.73 -25.37 4.82
C GLU A 23 -2.49 -24.74 5.44
N ALA A 24 -1.36 -24.70 4.71
CA ALA A 24 -0.12 -24.09 5.17
C ALA A 24 -0.24 -22.59 5.41
N VAL A 25 -0.91 -21.87 4.50
CA VAL A 25 -1.14 -20.41 4.66
C VAL A 25 -2.13 -20.15 5.80
N ASN A 26 -3.20 -20.94 5.92
CA ASN A 26 -4.13 -20.85 7.04
C ASN A 26 -3.42 -21.08 8.38
N PHE A 27 -2.58 -22.11 8.49
CA PHE A 27 -1.79 -22.40 9.66
C PHE A 27 -0.91 -21.20 10.08
N ALA A 28 -0.26 -20.56 9.11
CA ALA A 28 0.55 -19.37 9.37
C ALA A 28 -0.27 -18.17 9.85
N LEU A 29 -1.46 -17.94 9.26
CA LEU A 29 -2.32 -16.81 9.59
C LEU A 29 -3.12 -17.00 10.89
N GLU A 30 -3.40 -18.24 11.29
CA GLU A 30 -4.07 -18.54 12.56
C GLU A 30 -3.20 -18.24 13.79
N ASN A 31 -1.89 -18.12 13.58
CA ASN A 31 -0.89 -17.75 14.59
C ASN A 31 -0.90 -18.59 15.89
N ASN A 32 -1.27 -19.85 15.78
CA ASN A 32 -1.31 -20.76 16.95
C ASN A 32 0.08 -21.04 17.53
N GLU A 33 1.13 -20.89 16.71
CA GLU A 33 2.53 -21.19 17.02
C GLU A 33 3.42 -19.92 17.08
N ASN A 34 2.82 -18.72 17.16
CA ASN A 34 3.53 -17.42 17.07
C ASN A 34 4.36 -17.28 15.80
N ILE A 35 3.81 -17.71 14.67
CA ILE A 35 4.43 -17.59 13.35
C ILE A 35 4.28 -16.15 12.86
N ASN A 36 5.39 -15.43 12.77
CA ASN A 36 5.40 -14.03 12.35
C ASN A 36 5.97 -13.85 10.95
N ASN A 37 6.98 -14.65 10.58
CA ASN A 37 7.74 -14.53 9.35
C ASN A 37 7.70 -15.84 8.57
N VAL A 38 7.08 -15.82 7.40
CA VAL A 38 6.86 -16.99 6.55
C VAL A 38 7.59 -16.84 5.24
N ALA A 39 8.44 -17.80 4.88
CA ALA A 39 9.06 -17.84 3.57
C ALA A 39 8.25 -18.75 2.63
N ILE A 40 7.90 -18.24 1.46
CA ILE A 40 7.38 -19.03 0.33
C ILE A 40 8.52 -19.19 -0.64
N THR A 41 9.11 -20.40 -0.68
CA THR A 41 10.34 -20.67 -1.44
C THR A 41 10.06 -21.51 -2.67
N GLY A 42 10.92 -21.38 -3.67
CA GLY A 42 10.84 -22.15 -4.91
C GLY A 42 11.62 -21.48 -6.04
N VAL A 43 11.96 -22.21 -7.08
CA VAL A 43 12.66 -21.70 -8.25
C VAL A 43 11.89 -20.55 -8.93
N TYR A 44 12.56 -19.80 -9.77
CA TYR A 44 11.90 -18.78 -10.59
C TYR A 44 10.82 -19.45 -11.47
N GLY A 45 9.64 -18.83 -11.58
CA GLY A 45 8.54 -19.42 -12.35
C GLY A 45 7.77 -20.55 -11.66
N ALA A 46 8.16 -20.99 -10.44
CA ALA A 46 7.48 -22.09 -9.72
C ALA A 46 5.99 -21.85 -9.41
N GLY A 47 5.51 -20.60 -9.52
CA GLY A 47 4.11 -20.27 -9.24
C GLY A 47 3.86 -19.71 -7.84
N LYS A 48 4.89 -19.22 -7.15
CA LYS A 48 4.76 -18.61 -5.81
C LYS A 48 3.68 -17.54 -5.73
N SER A 49 3.75 -16.53 -6.61
CA SER A 49 2.74 -15.45 -6.65
C SER A 49 1.36 -15.99 -7.08
N SER A 50 1.30 -16.95 -8.02
CA SER A 50 0.03 -17.58 -8.42
C SER A 50 -0.65 -18.31 -7.27
N MET A 51 0.12 -19.00 -6.43
CA MET A 51 -0.39 -19.69 -5.24
C MET A 51 -1.01 -18.69 -4.27
N LEU A 52 -0.28 -17.62 -3.96
CA LEU A 52 -0.74 -16.63 -3.00
C LEU A 52 -1.93 -15.82 -3.51
N GLU A 53 -1.90 -15.34 -4.76
CA GLU A 53 -3.03 -14.64 -5.38
C GLU A 53 -4.29 -15.52 -5.48
N THR A 54 -4.12 -16.84 -5.71
CA THR A 54 -5.25 -17.78 -5.69
C THR A 54 -5.82 -17.93 -4.28
N TYR A 55 -4.96 -17.97 -3.26
CA TYR A 55 -5.37 -18.01 -1.87
C TYR A 55 -6.19 -16.77 -1.50
N GLU A 56 -5.69 -15.58 -1.82
CA GLU A 56 -6.38 -14.31 -1.56
C GLU A 56 -7.77 -14.24 -2.22
N ASN A 57 -7.88 -14.72 -3.48
CA ASN A 57 -9.17 -14.76 -4.17
C ASN A 57 -10.18 -15.70 -3.50
N LYS A 58 -9.72 -16.79 -2.88
CA LYS A 58 -10.58 -17.73 -2.15
C LYS A 58 -10.95 -17.23 -0.75
N HIS A 59 -10.10 -16.41 -0.15
CA HIS A 59 -10.23 -15.90 1.23
C HIS A 59 -10.31 -14.37 1.26
N PRO A 60 -11.37 -13.74 0.71
CA PRO A 60 -11.51 -12.29 0.65
C PRO A 60 -11.68 -11.61 2.01
N ASP A 61 -11.89 -12.39 3.07
CA ASP A 61 -11.91 -11.96 4.47
C ASP A 61 -10.49 -11.65 4.99
N LYS A 62 -9.45 -12.25 4.40
CA LYS A 62 -8.06 -12.00 4.72
C LYS A 62 -7.49 -10.89 3.84
N LYS A 63 -6.79 -9.95 4.46
CA LYS A 63 -6.25 -8.77 3.79
C LYS A 63 -4.75 -8.86 3.64
N PHE A 64 -4.29 -8.78 2.41
CA PHE A 64 -2.88 -8.85 2.04
C PHE A 64 -2.42 -7.53 1.43
N LEU A 65 -1.24 -7.07 1.84
CA LEU A 65 -0.58 -5.91 1.27
C LEU A 65 0.69 -6.35 0.56
N HIS A 66 0.78 -6.13 -0.76
CA HIS A 66 1.92 -6.53 -1.57
C HIS A 66 2.92 -5.40 -1.72
N VAL A 67 4.16 -5.64 -1.31
CA VAL A 67 5.32 -4.77 -1.46
C VAL A 67 6.26 -5.42 -2.47
N SER A 68 6.32 -4.88 -3.71
CA SER A 68 7.16 -5.42 -4.78
C SER A 68 8.38 -4.54 -5.02
N LEU A 69 9.56 -5.13 -4.98
CA LEU A 69 10.84 -4.44 -5.19
C LEU A 69 11.39 -4.64 -6.61
N ALA A 70 10.54 -5.02 -7.56
CA ALA A 70 10.90 -5.43 -8.93
C ALA A 70 11.71 -4.41 -9.74
N HIS A 71 11.85 -3.17 -9.30
CA HIS A 71 12.45 -2.10 -10.09
C HIS A 71 13.84 -1.74 -9.61
N PHE A 72 14.87 -2.45 -10.13
CA PHE A 72 16.25 -1.96 -10.09
C PHE A 72 17.07 -2.35 -11.31
N GLU A 73 17.54 -1.31 -11.97
CA GLU A 73 18.64 -1.35 -12.91
C GLU A 73 19.94 -1.61 -12.14
N ASN A 74 20.73 -2.54 -12.65
CA ASN A 74 22.12 -2.79 -12.28
C ASN A 74 22.38 -3.38 -10.87
N ALA A 75 22.12 -4.67 -10.74
CA ALA A 75 23.02 -5.48 -9.93
C ALA A 75 24.39 -5.48 -10.66
N THR A 76 25.27 -4.57 -10.23
CA THR A 76 26.67 -4.64 -10.62
C THR A 76 27.22 -6.00 -10.24
N ASP A 77 27.99 -6.59 -11.14
CA ASP A 77 28.60 -7.91 -11.05
C ASP A 77 29.07 -8.27 -9.63
N GLU A 78 28.72 -9.46 -9.19
CA GLU A 78 28.79 -10.00 -7.82
C GLU A 78 30.18 -10.08 -7.18
N GLN A 79 31.26 -9.60 -7.81
CA GLN A 79 32.61 -9.94 -7.38
C GLN A 79 33.40 -8.86 -6.62
N SER A 80 32.85 -7.66 -6.40
CA SER A 80 33.58 -6.60 -5.65
C SER A 80 32.70 -5.55 -4.99
N VAL A 81 31.61 -5.92 -4.32
CA VAL A 81 30.78 -4.93 -3.61
C VAL A 81 31.44 -4.56 -2.29
N ASN A 82 31.98 -3.34 -2.19
CA ASN A 82 32.52 -2.75 -0.96
C ASN A 82 31.44 -2.67 0.14
N GLU A 83 31.83 -2.73 1.42
CA GLU A 83 30.90 -2.60 2.56
C GLU A 83 30.04 -1.32 2.48
N ASN A 84 30.61 -0.24 1.97
CA ASN A 84 29.86 1.01 1.75
C ASN A 84 28.77 0.90 0.68
N GLU A 85 28.98 0.09 -0.35
CA GLU A 85 27.97 -0.14 -1.39
C GLU A 85 26.84 -1.04 -0.87
N LYS A 86 27.17 -2.05 -0.06
CA LYS A 86 26.15 -2.89 0.61
C LYS A 86 25.28 -2.06 1.54
N LYS A 87 25.85 -1.19 2.34
CA LYS A 87 25.13 -0.28 3.23
C LYS A 87 24.24 0.69 2.45
N LYS A 88 24.73 1.23 1.34
CA LYS A 88 23.95 2.10 0.46
C LYS A 88 22.77 1.37 -0.17
N LEU A 89 22.98 0.12 -0.62
CA LEU A 89 21.91 -0.72 -1.18
C LEU A 89 20.82 -1.00 -0.13
N GLU A 90 21.22 -1.29 1.10
CA GLU A 90 20.32 -1.51 2.23
C GLU A 90 19.43 -0.29 2.50
N LEU A 91 20.02 0.90 2.58
CA LEU A 91 19.28 2.16 2.75
C LEU A 91 18.29 2.41 1.60
N ILE A 92 18.67 2.09 0.37
CA ILE A 92 17.77 2.20 -0.78
C ILE A 92 16.58 1.23 -0.65
N LEU A 93 16.83 -0.01 -0.19
CA LEU A 93 15.78 -1.00 0.02
C LEU A 93 14.82 -0.57 1.13
N GLU A 94 15.34 -0.14 2.28
CA GLU A 94 14.53 0.39 3.37
C GLU A 94 13.64 1.55 2.90
N GLY A 95 14.23 2.52 2.20
CA GLY A 95 13.51 3.68 1.69
C GLY A 95 12.38 3.28 0.73
N LYS A 96 12.59 2.27 -0.12
CA LYS A 96 11.55 1.80 -1.05
C LYS A 96 10.44 1.05 -0.35
N ILE A 97 10.76 0.22 0.62
CA ILE A 97 9.75 -0.48 1.42
C ILE A 97 8.86 0.55 2.11
N ILE A 98 9.46 1.54 2.78
CA ILE A 98 8.69 2.62 3.43
C ILE A 98 7.82 3.36 2.42
N ASN A 99 8.39 3.74 1.27
CA ASN A 99 7.65 4.47 0.24
C ASN A 99 6.44 3.67 -0.26
N GLN A 100 6.61 2.38 -0.54
CA GLN A 100 5.50 1.53 -0.95
C GLN A 100 4.44 1.37 0.14
N LEU A 101 4.83 1.13 1.39
CA LEU A 101 3.89 1.05 2.51
C LEU A 101 3.04 2.33 2.63
N VAL A 102 3.68 3.50 2.52
CA VAL A 102 2.99 4.80 2.59
C VAL A 102 2.01 5.01 1.43
N HIS A 103 2.37 4.54 0.22
CA HIS A 103 1.51 4.71 -0.97
C HIS A 103 0.39 3.68 -1.08
N LEU A 104 0.63 2.46 -0.64
CA LEU A 104 -0.35 1.36 -0.72
C LEU A 104 -1.44 1.46 0.34
N ILE A 105 -1.11 2.00 1.53
CA ILE A 105 -2.08 2.13 2.61
C ILE A 105 -2.86 3.45 2.46
N PRO A 106 -4.20 3.41 2.40
CA PRO A 106 -5.02 4.61 2.32
C PRO A 106 -4.75 5.56 3.50
N GLN A 107 -4.50 6.84 3.21
CA GLN A 107 -4.20 7.83 4.25
C GLN A 107 -5.33 8.05 5.27
N GLU A 108 -6.54 7.64 4.93
CA GLU A 108 -7.68 7.66 5.84
C GLU A 108 -7.46 6.71 7.02
N LYS A 109 -6.75 5.59 6.80
CA LYS A 109 -6.37 4.63 7.84
C LYS A 109 -5.19 5.13 8.69
N ILE A 110 -4.30 5.97 8.13
CA ILE A 110 -3.08 6.46 8.78
C ILE A 110 -3.05 7.99 8.92
N PRO A 111 -4.05 8.62 9.57
CA PRO A 111 -4.18 10.08 9.60
C PRO A 111 -3.04 10.80 10.33
N LEU A 112 -2.31 10.11 11.21
CA LEU A 112 -1.21 10.65 12.01
C LEU A 112 0.17 10.46 11.35
N ALA A 113 0.25 9.72 10.24
CA ALA A 113 1.53 9.48 9.58
C ALA A 113 2.17 10.80 9.12
N LYS A 114 3.47 10.96 9.37
CA LYS A 114 4.25 12.13 8.92
C LYS A 114 4.44 12.13 7.42
N PHE A 115 4.43 10.95 6.81
CA PHE A 115 4.52 10.79 5.37
C PHE A 115 3.19 11.19 4.71
N ALA A 116 3.20 12.30 3.97
CA ALA A 116 2.02 12.79 3.27
C ALA A 116 2.09 12.45 1.78
N THR A 117 1.17 11.64 1.29
CA THR A 117 0.93 11.49 -0.14
C THR A 117 0.08 12.65 -0.67
N LYS A 118 0.24 13.04 -1.95
CA LYS A 118 -0.63 14.05 -2.57
C LYS A 118 -2.07 13.56 -2.50
N ARG A 119 -2.93 14.30 -1.79
CA ARG A 119 -4.38 14.01 -1.72
C ARG A 119 -5.07 14.56 -2.95
N GLU A 120 -5.92 13.78 -3.56
CA GLU A 120 -6.98 14.34 -4.39
C GLU A 120 -7.90 15.14 -3.48
N THR A 121 -7.99 16.43 -3.73
CA THR A 121 -8.84 17.33 -2.96
C THR A 121 -10.30 17.08 -3.35
N ASP A 122 -11.11 16.64 -2.39
CA ASP A 122 -12.56 16.50 -2.58
C ASP A 122 -13.17 17.90 -2.75
N ASN A 123 -13.43 18.29 -4.00
CA ASN A 123 -13.99 19.58 -4.37
C ASN A 123 -15.29 19.90 -3.60
N LYS A 124 -16.13 18.90 -3.33
CA LYS A 124 -17.38 19.08 -2.55
C LYS A 124 -17.12 19.49 -1.10
N LYS A 125 -16.05 18.96 -0.48
CA LYS A 125 -15.65 19.36 0.87
C LYS A 125 -15.09 20.78 0.85
N ILE A 126 -14.30 21.15 -0.16
CA ILE A 126 -13.76 22.51 -0.31
C ILE A 126 -14.91 23.51 -0.46
N GLU A 127 -15.86 23.29 -1.36
CA GLU A 127 -17.03 24.14 -1.55
C GLU A 127 -17.83 24.32 -0.28
N LYS A 128 -18.08 23.23 0.45
CA LYS A 128 -18.78 23.27 1.74
C LYS A 128 -18.06 24.15 2.77
N TYR A 129 -16.76 23.97 2.97
CA TYR A 129 -15.98 24.76 3.93
C TYR A 129 -15.85 26.22 3.50
N THR A 130 -15.73 26.49 2.20
CA THR A 130 -15.71 27.86 1.65
C THR A 130 -17.03 28.56 1.91
N CYS A 131 -18.17 27.89 1.66
CA CYS A 131 -19.50 28.44 1.96
C CYS A 131 -19.65 28.79 3.45
N TRP A 132 -19.26 27.89 4.36
CA TRP A 132 -19.29 28.15 5.81
C TRP A 132 -18.39 29.33 6.21
N GLY A 133 -17.20 29.46 5.60
CA GLY A 133 -16.29 30.57 5.80
C GLY A 133 -16.91 31.91 5.38
N ILE A 134 -17.59 31.94 4.23
CA ILE A 134 -18.27 33.15 3.72
C ILE A 134 -19.42 33.54 4.67
N VAL A 135 -20.24 32.60 5.13
CA VAL A 135 -21.32 32.86 6.08
C VAL A 135 -20.78 33.43 7.38
N PHE A 136 -19.71 32.85 7.94
CA PHE A 136 -19.05 33.33 9.15
C PHE A 136 -18.52 34.76 8.97
N LEU A 137 -17.90 35.06 7.82
CA LEU A 137 -17.39 36.39 7.52
C LEU A 137 -18.49 37.42 7.36
N MET A 138 -19.59 37.09 6.69
CA MET A 138 -20.76 37.95 6.54
C MET A 138 -21.39 38.27 7.92
N LEU A 139 -21.52 37.24 8.78
CA LEU A 139 -22.05 37.42 10.13
C LEU A 139 -21.13 38.31 10.98
N SER A 140 -19.81 38.15 10.83
CA SER A 140 -18.83 39.00 11.52
C SER A 140 -18.92 40.45 11.11
N ILE A 141 -19.06 40.74 9.82
CA ILE A 141 -19.23 42.10 9.28
C ILE A 141 -20.56 42.69 9.77
N TYR A 142 -21.64 41.91 9.76
CA TYR A 142 -22.94 42.33 10.25
C TYR A 142 -22.89 42.72 11.71
N LEU A 143 -22.32 41.90 12.58
CA LEU A 143 -22.19 42.20 14.02
C LEU A 143 -21.26 43.40 14.28
N ALA A 144 -20.14 43.50 13.55
CA ALA A 144 -19.19 44.61 13.74
C ALA A 144 -19.70 45.97 13.24
N LYS A 145 -20.59 45.99 12.25
CA LYS A 145 -21.13 47.20 11.64
C LYS A 145 -22.63 47.40 11.91
N TYR A 146 -23.15 46.74 12.92
CA TYR A 146 -24.58 46.79 13.27
C TYR A 146 -25.12 48.20 13.44
N GLU A 147 -24.42 49.06 14.19
CA GLU A 147 -24.83 50.46 14.43
C GLU A 147 -24.91 51.29 13.14
N LEU A 148 -23.94 51.16 12.27
CA LEU A 148 -23.93 51.79 10.95
C LEU A 148 -25.10 51.30 10.08
N LEU A 149 -25.40 50.04 10.13
CA LEU A 149 -26.48 49.40 9.36
C LEU A 149 -27.85 49.90 9.88
N LYS A 150 -28.00 50.04 11.20
CA LYS A 150 -29.18 50.60 11.83
C LYS A 150 -29.40 52.07 11.40
N GLN A 151 -28.37 52.91 11.46
CA GLN A 151 -28.45 54.31 11.01
C GLN A 151 -28.81 54.42 9.53
N LEU A 152 -28.27 53.57 8.67
CA LEU A 152 -28.59 53.55 7.24
C LEU A 152 -30.06 53.17 6.99
N ILE A 153 -30.59 52.19 7.71
CA ILE A 153 -31.98 51.74 7.57
C ILE A 153 -32.96 52.81 8.13
N ASP A 154 -32.64 53.44 9.25
CA ASP A 154 -33.45 54.49 9.84
C ASP A 154 -33.56 55.71 8.91
N ASN A 155 -32.49 56.03 8.18
CA ASN A 155 -32.46 57.15 7.23
C ASN A 155 -33.07 56.81 5.85
N MET A 156 -33.49 55.58 5.61
CA MET A 156 -34.15 55.18 4.35
C MET A 156 -35.60 55.71 4.32
N ALA A 157 -36.05 56.11 3.14
CA ALA A 157 -37.45 56.52 2.91
C ALA A 157 -38.38 55.33 3.19
N ASP A 158 -39.58 55.67 3.78
CA ASP A 158 -40.57 54.66 4.12
C ASP A 158 -41.12 53.97 2.85
N GLY A 159 -40.89 52.68 2.75
CA GLY A 159 -41.26 51.84 1.60
C GLY A 159 -41.30 50.35 1.94
N TYR A 160 -41.71 49.54 0.99
CA TYR A 160 -41.79 48.08 1.12
C TYR A 160 -40.45 47.48 1.55
N PHE A 161 -39.34 47.97 1.00
CA PHE A 161 -37.99 47.51 1.32
C PHE A 161 -37.59 47.80 2.77
N LYS A 162 -37.89 48.99 3.30
CA LYS A 162 -37.58 49.34 4.69
C LYS A 162 -38.31 48.41 5.66
N LYS A 163 -39.62 48.15 5.43
CA LYS A 163 -40.40 47.24 6.26
C LYS A 163 -39.84 45.81 6.31
N LYS A 164 -39.23 45.33 5.21
CA LYS A 164 -38.65 44.00 5.13
C LYS A 164 -37.28 43.89 5.79
N ILE A 165 -36.47 44.97 5.73
CA ILE A 165 -35.11 45.00 6.24
C ILE A 165 -35.05 45.42 7.73
N ILE A 166 -36.07 46.12 8.23
CA ILE A 166 -36.12 46.59 9.61
C ILE A 166 -36.06 45.44 10.64
N SER A 167 -36.48 44.24 10.24
CA SER A 167 -36.34 43.04 11.08
C SER A 167 -34.90 42.70 11.40
N LEU A 168 -33.93 43.07 10.54
CA LEU A 168 -32.50 42.87 10.79
C LEU A 168 -31.90 43.76 11.85
N THR A 169 -32.59 44.86 12.21
CA THR A 169 -32.14 45.80 13.22
C THR A 169 -32.84 45.62 14.60
N GLN A 170 -33.68 44.57 14.70
CA GLN A 170 -34.31 44.25 15.96
C GLN A 170 -33.31 43.60 16.94
N PRO A 171 -33.36 43.88 18.22
CA PRO A 171 -32.41 43.33 19.20
C PRO A 171 -32.46 41.82 19.27
N GLU A 172 -33.59 41.21 19.02
CA GLU A 172 -33.76 39.74 18.98
C GLU A 172 -32.94 39.10 17.87
N THR A 173 -32.95 39.68 16.66
CA THR A 173 -32.17 39.17 15.52
C THR A 173 -30.67 39.32 15.71
N VAL A 174 -30.23 40.36 16.43
CA VAL A 174 -28.81 40.54 16.78
C VAL A 174 -28.37 39.49 17.78
N VAL A 175 -29.18 39.21 18.81
CA VAL A 175 -28.88 38.17 19.80
C VAL A 175 -28.80 36.78 19.14
N ILE A 176 -29.77 36.46 18.25
CA ILE A 176 -29.76 35.19 17.53
C ILE A 176 -28.54 35.09 16.63
N SER A 177 -28.21 36.15 15.87
CA SER A 177 -27.04 36.15 14.98
C SER A 177 -25.73 36.06 15.75
N ALA A 178 -25.60 36.68 16.93
CA ALA A 178 -24.46 36.51 17.81
C ALA A 178 -24.34 35.09 18.35
N ALA A 179 -25.43 34.44 18.73
CA ALA A 179 -25.43 33.05 19.18
C ALA A 179 -24.99 32.11 18.07
N ILE A 180 -25.48 32.30 16.83
CA ILE A 180 -25.04 31.54 15.67
C ILE A 180 -23.56 31.75 15.38
N TRP A 181 -23.09 33.00 15.47
CA TRP A 181 -21.66 33.32 15.28
C TRP A 181 -20.77 32.62 16.30
N PHE A 182 -21.13 32.61 17.58
CA PHE A 182 -20.40 31.90 18.63
C PHE A 182 -20.40 30.37 18.39
N MET A 183 -21.52 29.82 17.95
CA MET A 183 -21.60 28.39 17.61
C MET A 183 -20.68 28.04 16.46
N LEU A 184 -20.63 28.85 15.40
CA LEU A 184 -19.72 28.66 14.26
C LEU A 184 -18.26 28.81 14.69
N LEU A 185 -17.94 29.78 15.55
CA LEU A 185 -16.59 29.97 16.08
C LEU A 185 -16.16 28.76 16.92
N ALA A 186 -17.03 28.27 17.81
CA ALA A 186 -16.74 27.05 18.59
C ALA A 186 -16.52 25.82 17.72
N ALA A 187 -17.32 25.63 16.65
CA ALA A 187 -17.16 24.56 15.70
C ALA A 187 -15.82 24.68 14.94
N LEU A 188 -15.42 25.89 14.58
CA LEU A 188 -14.14 26.15 13.92
C LEU A 188 -12.96 25.83 14.84
N ILE A 189 -13.00 26.30 16.10
CA ILE A 189 -11.98 26.00 17.11
C ILE A 189 -11.91 24.50 17.35
N TYR A 190 -13.05 23.82 17.51
CA TYR A 190 -13.10 22.36 17.67
C TYR A 190 -12.43 21.64 16.49
N GLN A 191 -12.70 22.07 15.25
CA GLN A 191 -12.06 21.47 14.07
C GLN A 191 -10.54 21.74 14.03
N ILE A 192 -10.09 22.93 14.41
CA ILE A 192 -8.67 23.27 14.50
C ILE A 192 -7.99 22.38 15.55
N VAL A 193 -8.55 22.31 16.76
CA VAL A 193 -8.02 21.50 17.87
C VAL A 193 -7.99 20.01 17.47
N LYS A 194 -9.09 19.50 16.89
CA LYS A 194 -9.14 18.11 16.39
C LYS A 194 -8.09 17.85 15.32
N ARG A 195 -7.87 18.78 14.38
CA ARG A 195 -6.82 18.67 13.37
C ARG A 195 -5.43 18.80 13.97
N GLN A 196 -5.25 19.60 15.00
CA GLN A 196 -3.98 19.82 15.67
C GLN A 196 -3.59 18.66 16.59
N MET A 197 -4.56 18.04 17.26
CA MET A 197 -4.35 16.81 18.02
C MET A 197 -4.07 15.60 17.10
N ASN A 198 -4.68 15.58 15.92
CA ASN A 198 -4.44 14.54 14.90
C ASN A 198 -3.23 14.82 13.99
N LYS A 199 -2.64 16.00 14.08
CA LYS A 199 -1.42 16.37 13.37
C LYS A 199 -0.55 17.14 14.34
N GLN A 200 0.67 16.67 14.58
CA GLN A 200 1.71 17.49 15.16
C GLN A 200 2.12 18.56 14.12
N LEU A 201 1.25 19.56 13.91
CA LEU A 201 1.36 20.57 12.86
C LEU A 201 2.51 21.55 13.07
N PHE A 202 3.24 21.49 14.19
CA PHE A 202 4.29 22.44 14.54
C PHE A 202 5.71 21.87 14.60
N GLN A 203 5.97 20.71 13.98
CA GLN A 203 7.35 20.33 13.74
C GLN A 203 7.74 20.70 12.30
N LYS A 204 8.36 21.88 12.21
CA LYS A 204 9.08 22.44 11.05
C LYS A 204 8.23 22.70 9.79
N ILE A 205 7.61 23.88 9.77
CA ILE A 205 7.43 24.63 8.52
C ILE A 205 8.85 25.04 8.06
N ASN A 206 9.55 24.18 7.38
CA ASN A 206 10.64 24.58 6.52
C ASN A 206 10.03 25.02 5.19
N LEU A 207 9.71 26.34 5.13
CA LEU A 207 9.42 27.06 3.90
C LEU A 207 10.69 27.11 3.04
N LYS A 208 10.99 26.01 2.32
CA LYS A 208 11.83 26.07 1.13
C LYS A 208 11.12 25.31 0.04
N GLY A 209 10.67 26.08 -0.94
CA GLY A 209 10.02 25.57 -2.14
C GLY A 209 10.95 24.68 -2.96
N ASN A 210 10.33 23.79 -3.71
CA ASN A 210 10.84 22.84 -4.69
C ASN A 210 11.31 21.48 -4.14
N GLY A 211 10.50 20.47 -4.37
CA GLY A 211 10.93 19.07 -4.41
C GLY A 211 10.77 18.28 -3.11
N VAL A 212 9.52 18.05 -2.67
CA VAL A 212 9.21 17.23 -1.48
C VAL A 212 9.65 15.76 -1.61
N GLU A 213 9.89 15.27 -2.82
CA GLU A 213 10.35 13.89 -3.04
C GLU A 213 11.86 13.68 -2.80
N ALA A 214 12.66 14.76 -2.81
CA ALA A 214 14.12 14.64 -2.66
C ALA A 214 14.63 14.81 -1.22
N GLU A 215 13.81 15.31 -0.28
CA GLU A 215 14.23 15.60 1.09
C GLU A 215 13.95 14.50 2.11
N LEU A 216 13.13 13.48 1.75
CA LEU A 216 12.91 12.32 2.63
C LEU A 216 14.19 11.48 2.81
N PHE A 217 15.10 11.54 1.85
CA PHE A 217 16.32 10.74 1.81
C PHE A 217 17.56 11.62 1.71
N SER A 218 17.74 12.53 2.67
CA SER A 218 19.02 13.25 2.81
C SER A 218 20.13 12.23 3.14
N LYS A 219 21.31 12.49 2.59
CA LYS A 219 22.56 11.72 2.74
C LYS A 219 23.03 11.59 4.21
N GLU A 220 22.29 10.87 5.03
CA GLU A 220 22.73 10.44 6.35
C GLU A 220 22.94 8.92 6.27
N ASP A 221 24.07 8.45 6.81
CA ASP A 221 24.46 7.04 6.84
C ASP A 221 23.65 6.19 7.83
N ASP A 222 22.52 6.71 8.33
CA ASP A 222 21.68 6.04 9.31
C ASP A 222 20.54 5.25 8.65
N SER A 223 20.19 4.11 9.24
CA SER A 223 19.07 3.29 8.81
C SER A 223 17.76 4.08 8.80
N TYR A 224 17.02 4.00 7.70
CA TYR A 224 15.68 4.62 7.62
C TYR A 224 14.67 3.89 8.50
N PHE A 225 14.80 2.59 8.69
CA PHE A 225 13.95 1.84 9.60
C PHE A 225 14.11 2.32 11.04
N ASP A 226 15.35 2.56 11.49
CA ASP A 226 15.61 3.09 12.83
C ASP A 226 15.13 4.53 12.99
N LYS A 227 15.40 5.36 12.00
CA LYS A 227 15.02 6.79 12.00
C LYS A 227 13.50 6.99 12.01
N TYR A 228 12.74 6.13 11.35
CA TYR A 228 11.30 6.23 11.20
C TYR A 228 10.54 5.07 11.85
N LEU A 229 11.17 4.39 12.82
CA LEU A 229 10.62 3.18 13.46
C LEU A 229 9.19 3.38 13.97
N ASP A 230 8.96 4.42 14.78
CA ASP A 230 7.63 4.71 15.34
C ASP A 230 6.58 4.94 14.26
N GLU A 231 6.97 5.57 13.17
CA GLU A 231 6.12 5.87 12.03
C GLU A 231 5.74 4.61 11.27
N ILE A 232 6.73 3.75 11.02
CA ILE A 232 6.53 2.47 10.33
C ILE A 232 5.63 1.56 11.17
N LEU A 233 5.90 1.46 12.46
CA LEU A 233 5.08 0.68 13.39
C LEU A 233 3.63 1.20 13.42
N TYR A 234 3.43 2.52 13.44
CA TYR A 234 2.10 3.12 13.38
C TYR A 234 1.39 2.81 12.05
N ILE A 235 2.09 2.92 10.91
CA ILE A 235 1.55 2.62 9.59
C ILE A 235 1.11 1.15 9.49
N LEU A 236 1.96 0.23 9.95
CA LEU A 236 1.68 -1.21 9.93
C LEU A 236 0.50 -1.55 10.85
N GLU A 237 0.46 -0.99 12.05
CA GLU A 237 -0.60 -1.23 13.03
C GLU A 237 -1.98 -0.76 12.51
N GLU A 238 -2.04 0.46 11.95
CA GLU A 238 -3.30 1.05 11.47
C GLU A 238 -3.68 0.60 10.05
N SER A 239 -2.79 -0.11 9.34
CA SER A 239 -3.08 -0.65 8.00
C SER A 239 -4.34 -1.52 8.00
N GLY A 240 -4.52 -2.29 9.08
CA GLY A 240 -5.63 -3.22 9.22
C GLY A 240 -5.51 -4.45 8.32
N GLU A 241 -4.31 -4.72 7.81
CA GLU A 241 -3.98 -5.89 7.01
C GLU A 241 -3.65 -7.08 7.92
N ASP A 242 -3.88 -8.30 7.44
CA ASP A 242 -3.55 -9.55 8.15
C ASP A 242 -2.14 -10.03 7.75
N ALA A 243 -1.72 -9.71 6.53
CA ALA A 243 -0.43 -10.10 6.02
C ALA A 243 0.22 -9.02 5.14
N ILE A 244 1.56 -8.96 5.17
CA ILE A 244 2.35 -8.15 4.26
C ILE A 244 3.25 -9.09 3.46
N VAL A 245 3.17 -8.97 2.13
CA VAL A 245 3.88 -9.83 1.19
C VAL A 245 5.03 -9.05 0.58
N PHE A 246 6.25 -9.55 0.74
CA PHE A 246 7.45 -8.99 0.15
C PHE A 246 7.84 -9.82 -1.07
N GLU A 247 7.81 -9.20 -2.24
CA GLU A 247 8.16 -9.83 -3.52
C GLU A 247 9.47 -9.29 -4.08
N ASP A 248 10.18 -10.11 -4.84
CA ASP A 248 11.42 -9.76 -5.56
C ASP A 248 12.58 -9.25 -4.68
N MET A 249 12.55 -9.50 -3.37
CA MET A 249 13.66 -9.15 -2.48
C MET A 249 14.92 -9.96 -2.74
N ASP A 250 14.75 -11.15 -3.31
CA ASP A 250 15.81 -12.08 -3.68
C ASP A 250 16.76 -11.56 -4.76
N ARG A 251 16.38 -10.49 -5.45
CA ARG A 251 17.23 -9.86 -6.48
C ARG A 251 18.40 -9.06 -5.89
N TYR A 252 18.40 -8.82 -4.58
CA TYR A 252 19.36 -7.89 -3.96
C TYR A 252 20.48 -8.56 -3.17
N ASN A 253 20.47 -9.87 -3.04
CA ASN A 253 21.46 -10.67 -2.31
C ASN A 253 21.88 -10.07 -0.95
N ASN A 254 20.94 -9.41 -0.26
CA ASN A 254 21.16 -8.73 1.01
C ASN A 254 20.35 -9.42 2.12
N THR A 255 21.05 -10.14 3.00
CA THR A 255 20.40 -10.88 4.10
C THR A 255 20.03 -9.99 5.29
N LEU A 256 20.68 -8.82 5.47
CA LEU A 256 20.43 -7.92 6.59
C LEU A 256 19.03 -7.33 6.60
N ILE A 257 18.46 -7.09 5.40
CA ILE A 257 17.08 -6.56 5.29
C ILE A 257 16.05 -7.50 5.93
N TYR A 258 16.28 -8.83 5.87
CA TYR A 258 15.38 -9.80 6.49
C TYR A 258 15.44 -9.75 8.02
N GLU A 259 16.62 -9.50 8.61
CA GLU A 259 16.78 -9.29 10.05
C GLU A 259 15.99 -8.09 10.51
N LYS A 260 16.12 -6.97 9.81
CA LYS A 260 15.41 -5.72 10.11
C LYS A 260 13.90 -5.85 9.95
N LEU A 261 13.44 -6.51 8.90
CA LEU A 261 12.01 -6.76 8.71
C LEU A 261 11.45 -7.70 9.79
N ARG A 262 12.23 -8.70 10.20
CA ARG A 262 11.85 -9.57 11.33
C ARG A 262 11.72 -8.78 12.62
N GLU A 263 12.66 -7.89 12.91
CA GLU A 263 12.60 -7.00 14.07
C GLU A 263 11.36 -6.11 14.02
N LEU A 264 11.07 -5.48 12.90
CA LEU A 264 9.85 -4.69 12.70
C LEU A 264 8.59 -5.51 12.93
N ASN A 265 8.55 -6.75 12.44
CA ASN A 265 7.40 -7.64 12.64
C ASN A 265 7.18 -7.97 14.11
N VAL A 266 8.24 -8.29 14.84
CA VAL A 266 8.16 -8.55 16.30
C VAL A 266 7.64 -7.32 17.03
N LEU A 267 8.19 -6.14 16.73
CA LEU A 267 7.81 -4.89 17.40
C LEU A 267 6.35 -4.49 17.10
N VAL A 268 5.89 -4.62 15.85
CA VAL A 268 4.50 -4.29 15.52
C VAL A 268 3.52 -5.23 16.19
N ASN A 269 3.80 -6.54 16.22
CA ASN A 269 2.93 -7.51 16.88
C ASN A 269 2.91 -7.33 18.41
N GLN A 270 4.04 -6.99 19.04
CA GLN A 270 4.08 -6.62 20.46
C GLN A 270 3.22 -5.37 20.72
N ARG A 271 3.31 -4.35 19.87
CA ARG A 271 2.51 -3.13 20.01
C ARG A 271 1.02 -3.38 19.85
N ILE A 272 0.63 -4.22 18.88
CA ILE A 272 -0.76 -4.66 18.68
C ILE A 272 -1.26 -5.44 19.91
N ALA A 273 -0.47 -6.35 20.46
CA ALA A 273 -0.81 -7.13 21.64
C ALA A 273 -1.01 -6.26 22.90
N MET A 274 -0.20 -5.20 23.08
CA MET A 274 -0.36 -4.24 24.19
C MET A 274 -1.69 -3.49 24.14
N LYS A 275 -2.29 -3.32 22.96
CA LYS A 275 -3.61 -2.71 22.79
C LYS A 275 -4.77 -3.69 22.98
N ASN A 276 -4.52 -4.90 23.50
CA ASN A 276 -5.49 -5.98 23.66
C ASN A 276 -6.22 -6.36 22.35
N SER A 277 -5.59 -6.13 21.21
CA SER A 277 -6.10 -6.56 19.92
C SER A 277 -5.77 -8.03 19.71
N LYS A 278 -6.75 -8.80 19.21
CA LYS A 278 -6.54 -10.18 18.75
C LYS A 278 -5.89 -10.22 17.35
N LYS A 279 -5.61 -9.06 16.77
CA LYS A 279 -4.97 -8.97 15.47
C LYS A 279 -3.51 -9.37 15.56
N HIS A 280 -3.04 -9.92 14.46
CA HIS A 280 -1.67 -10.33 14.25
C HIS A 280 -1.33 -10.03 12.79
N ILE A 281 -0.12 -9.57 12.51
CA ILE A 281 0.36 -9.29 11.15
C ILE A 281 1.47 -10.29 10.84
N CYS A 282 1.25 -11.10 9.81
CA CYS A 282 2.24 -12.05 9.32
C CYS A 282 3.00 -11.44 8.11
N PHE A 283 4.32 -11.59 8.08
CA PHE A 283 5.15 -11.20 6.94
C PHE A 283 5.45 -12.42 6.07
N PHE A 284 5.03 -12.36 4.81
CA PHE A 284 5.33 -13.37 3.80
C PHE A 284 6.44 -12.90 2.88
N TYR A 285 7.41 -13.75 2.63
CA TYR A 285 8.56 -13.47 1.76
C TYR A 285 8.58 -14.46 0.60
N LEU A 286 8.42 -13.98 -0.63
CA LEU A 286 8.51 -14.79 -1.84
C LEU A 286 9.97 -14.84 -2.30
N LEU A 287 10.62 -15.98 -2.14
CA LEU A 287 12.06 -16.13 -2.28
C LEU A 287 12.44 -17.26 -3.24
N LYS A 288 13.64 -17.16 -3.80
CA LYS A 288 14.29 -18.31 -4.44
C LYS A 288 14.91 -19.23 -3.40
N ASP A 289 15.04 -20.50 -3.73
CA ASP A 289 15.59 -21.51 -2.81
C ASP A 289 17.07 -21.31 -2.49
N ASP A 290 17.82 -20.66 -3.36
CA ASP A 290 19.28 -20.51 -3.33
C ASP A 290 19.82 -19.28 -2.61
N ILE A 291 18.96 -18.35 -2.15
CA ILE A 291 19.38 -17.12 -1.49
C ILE A 291 20.14 -17.38 -0.19
N PHE A 292 19.71 -18.40 0.56
CA PHE A 292 20.36 -18.80 1.80
C PHE A 292 21.14 -20.08 1.56
N LEU A 293 22.43 -19.97 1.33
CA LEU A 293 23.33 -21.08 1.04
C LEU A 293 23.49 -22.07 2.21
N ASN A 294 23.06 -21.71 3.44
CA ASN A 294 23.25 -22.50 4.65
C ASN A 294 21.96 -22.65 5.46
N LYS A 295 22.04 -23.34 6.63
CA LYS A 295 20.97 -23.49 7.63
C LYS A 295 20.45 -22.16 8.20
N GLU A 296 20.84 -21.01 7.65
CA GLU A 296 20.45 -19.68 8.14
C GLU A 296 18.99 -19.35 7.89
N ARG A 297 18.31 -20.02 6.95
CA ARG A 297 16.88 -19.84 6.69
C ARG A 297 16.05 -19.92 7.97
N THR A 298 16.36 -20.86 8.85
CA THR A 298 15.63 -21.08 10.10
C THR A 298 15.92 -20.03 11.17
N LYS A 299 16.88 -19.13 10.93
CA LYS A 299 17.10 -17.98 11.81
C LYS A 299 16.16 -16.83 11.50
N PHE A 300 15.75 -16.68 10.21
CA PHE A 300 14.95 -15.57 9.75
C PHE A 300 13.47 -15.89 9.68
N PHE A 301 13.12 -17.14 9.35
CA PHE A 301 11.74 -17.54 9.10
C PHE A 301 11.26 -18.54 10.15
N ASP A 302 10.06 -18.27 10.65
CA ASP A 302 9.39 -19.12 11.64
C ASP A 302 8.70 -20.31 10.95
N PHE A 303 8.31 -20.14 9.67
CA PHE A 303 7.70 -21.17 8.84
C PHE A 303 8.13 -21.05 7.38
N ILE A 304 8.31 -22.18 6.69
CA ILE A 304 8.76 -22.23 5.29
C ILE A 304 7.79 -23.08 4.49
N ILE A 305 7.24 -22.52 3.42
CA ILE A 305 6.34 -23.19 2.48
C ILE A 305 7.08 -23.36 1.15
N PRO A 306 7.64 -24.57 0.87
CA PRO A 306 8.31 -24.83 -0.39
C PRO A 306 7.28 -25.05 -1.50
N ILE A 307 7.41 -24.33 -2.61
CA ILE A 307 6.54 -24.47 -3.79
C ILE A 307 7.23 -25.36 -4.82
N VAL A 308 6.58 -26.44 -5.16
CA VAL A 308 7.02 -27.31 -6.27
C VAL A 308 6.61 -26.67 -7.59
N PRO A 309 7.53 -26.56 -8.57
CA PRO A 309 7.20 -25.97 -9.88
C PRO A 309 6.02 -26.69 -10.55
N VAL A 310 5.06 -25.90 -11.03
CA VAL A 310 3.89 -26.42 -11.76
C VAL A 310 4.30 -27.00 -13.11
N ALA A 311 5.24 -26.34 -13.79
CA ALA A 311 5.83 -26.84 -15.04
C ALA A 311 7.24 -27.36 -14.77
N ASN A 312 7.55 -28.54 -15.31
CA ASN A 312 8.87 -29.16 -15.32
C ASN A 312 9.04 -29.94 -16.63
N ALA A 313 10.26 -30.36 -16.93
CA ALA A 313 10.55 -31.08 -18.15
C ALA A 313 9.68 -32.35 -18.35
N GLY A 314 9.15 -32.94 -17.28
CA GLY A 314 8.28 -34.11 -17.34
C GLY A 314 6.83 -33.83 -17.71
N ASN A 315 6.32 -32.63 -17.48
CA ASN A 315 4.91 -32.26 -17.72
C ASN A 315 4.72 -31.09 -18.70
N SER A 316 5.78 -30.44 -19.14
CA SER A 316 5.73 -29.32 -20.09
C SER A 316 5.06 -29.70 -21.41
N LEU A 317 5.23 -30.94 -21.86
CA LEU A 317 4.55 -31.49 -23.04
C LEU A 317 3.02 -31.42 -22.90
N ASP A 318 2.47 -31.78 -21.75
CA ASP A 318 1.02 -31.76 -21.51
C ASP A 318 0.46 -30.33 -21.58
N PHE A 319 1.22 -29.34 -21.10
CA PHE A 319 0.87 -27.92 -21.24
C PHE A 319 0.89 -27.47 -22.70
N PHE A 320 1.90 -27.81 -23.47
CA PHE A 320 1.94 -27.54 -24.91
C PHE A 320 0.75 -28.16 -25.64
N LEU A 321 0.51 -29.45 -25.43
CA LEU A 321 -0.60 -30.15 -26.09
C LEU A 321 -1.96 -29.59 -25.69
N LYS A 322 -2.16 -29.22 -24.41
CA LYS A 322 -3.38 -28.62 -23.94
C LYS A 322 -3.62 -27.27 -24.61
N TYR A 323 -2.58 -26.44 -24.71
CA TYR A 323 -2.67 -25.10 -25.29
C TYR A 323 -2.94 -25.15 -26.79
N PHE A 324 -2.17 -25.95 -27.56
CA PHE A 324 -2.34 -26.06 -29.00
C PHE A 324 -3.66 -26.73 -29.41
N ARG A 325 -4.20 -27.63 -28.58
CA ARG A 325 -5.57 -28.15 -28.78
C ARG A 325 -6.65 -27.07 -28.59
N GLN A 326 -6.47 -26.19 -27.62
CA GLN A 326 -7.39 -25.10 -27.36
C GLN A 326 -7.37 -23.99 -28.41
N SER A 327 -6.22 -23.81 -29.08
CA SER A 327 -6.03 -22.80 -30.14
C SER A 327 -6.31 -23.36 -31.57
N GLU A 328 -6.87 -24.57 -31.70
CA GLU A 328 -7.13 -25.25 -32.98
C GLU A 328 -5.84 -25.54 -33.82
N MET A 329 -4.66 -25.35 -33.18
CA MET A 329 -3.35 -25.60 -33.81
C MET A 329 -2.79 -26.98 -33.47
N GLY A 330 -3.60 -27.88 -32.93
CA GLY A 330 -3.16 -29.19 -32.42
C GLY A 330 -2.52 -30.14 -33.48
N GLU A 331 -2.74 -29.84 -34.76
CA GLU A 331 -2.17 -30.61 -35.89
C GLU A 331 -0.97 -29.88 -36.55
N ALA A 332 -0.65 -28.64 -36.13
CA ALA A 332 0.41 -27.86 -36.78
C ALA A 332 1.83 -28.35 -36.48
N PHE A 333 1.99 -29.11 -35.40
CA PHE A 333 3.31 -29.60 -34.96
C PHE A 333 3.31 -31.09 -34.74
N GLU A 334 4.40 -31.75 -35.17
CA GLU A 334 4.64 -33.15 -34.84
C GLU A 334 4.81 -33.32 -33.33
N LYS A 335 4.16 -34.35 -32.77
CA LYS A 335 4.25 -34.63 -31.31
C LYS A 335 5.69 -34.83 -30.84
N GLN A 336 6.54 -35.43 -31.71
CA GLN A 336 7.94 -35.62 -31.37
C GLN A 336 8.69 -34.29 -31.19
N PHE A 337 8.45 -33.32 -32.07
CA PHE A 337 9.02 -31.98 -31.95
C PHE A 337 8.61 -31.29 -30.64
N LEU A 338 7.32 -31.36 -30.27
CA LEU A 338 6.83 -30.79 -29.01
C LEU A 338 7.41 -31.52 -27.81
N TYR A 339 7.60 -32.81 -27.89
CA TYR A 339 8.26 -33.59 -26.84
C TYR A 339 9.72 -33.14 -26.67
N ASP A 340 10.49 -33.08 -27.76
CA ASP A 340 11.88 -32.64 -27.70
C ASP A 340 12.02 -31.22 -27.17
N LEU A 341 11.15 -30.31 -27.58
CA LEU A 341 11.09 -28.95 -27.08
C LEU A 341 10.76 -28.89 -25.56
N SER A 342 9.84 -29.74 -25.13
CA SER A 342 9.38 -29.77 -23.72
C SER A 342 10.47 -30.14 -22.73
N LEU A 343 11.49 -30.87 -23.15
CA LEU A 343 12.64 -31.27 -22.32
C LEU A 343 13.51 -30.07 -21.92
N TYR A 344 13.45 -28.97 -22.67
CA TYR A 344 14.23 -27.75 -22.45
C TYR A 344 13.42 -26.61 -21.80
N VAL A 345 12.11 -26.80 -21.60
CA VAL A 345 11.23 -25.76 -21.07
C VAL A 345 10.68 -26.21 -19.72
N ASP A 346 11.24 -25.64 -18.67
CA ASP A 346 10.89 -25.88 -17.26
C ASP A 346 10.18 -24.68 -16.58
N ASP A 347 10.05 -23.58 -17.31
CA ASP A 347 9.36 -22.35 -16.85
C ASP A 347 8.03 -22.15 -17.59
N LEU A 348 6.95 -22.04 -16.83
CA LEU A 348 5.60 -21.83 -17.35
C LEU A 348 5.45 -20.51 -18.13
N ARG A 349 6.19 -19.45 -17.76
CA ARG A 349 6.17 -18.17 -18.47
C ARG A 349 6.83 -18.28 -19.84
N VAL A 350 7.97 -18.97 -19.89
CA VAL A 350 8.66 -19.26 -21.17
C VAL A 350 7.76 -20.10 -22.06
N LEU A 351 7.12 -21.14 -21.52
CA LEU A 351 6.18 -21.98 -22.24
C LEU A 351 5.01 -21.18 -22.82
N ARG A 352 4.38 -20.31 -22.00
CA ARG A 352 3.29 -19.41 -22.44
C ARG A 352 3.74 -18.45 -23.53
N ASN A 353 4.97 -17.90 -23.40
CA ASN A 353 5.52 -16.99 -24.41
C ASN A 353 5.75 -17.71 -25.73
N ILE A 354 6.36 -18.90 -25.72
CA ILE A 354 6.51 -19.72 -26.90
C ILE A 354 5.14 -19.97 -27.55
N CYS A 355 4.14 -20.36 -26.78
CA CYS A 355 2.79 -20.56 -27.30
C CYS A 355 2.21 -19.31 -27.95
N ASN A 356 2.43 -18.15 -27.35
CA ASN A 356 1.94 -16.84 -27.86
C ASN A 356 2.60 -16.43 -29.17
N GLU A 357 3.87 -16.80 -29.39
CA GLU A 357 4.60 -16.50 -30.64
C GLU A 357 4.08 -17.27 -31.83
N TYR A 358 3.41 -18.40 -31.61
CA TYR A 358 2.85 -19.23 -32.65
C TYR A 358 1.37 -18.98 -32.96
N VAL A 359 0.68 -18.14 -32.20
CA VAL A 359 -0.74 -17.75 -32.41
C VAL A 359 -0.86 -16.52 -33.28
#